data_5831afebaa9b1ac3399e7fca4cfe1a54
#
_entry.id   5831afebaa9b1ac3399e7fca4cfe1a54
#
_cell.length_a   1.000
_cell.length_b   1.000
_cell.length_c   1.000
_cell.angle_alpha   90.00
_cell.angle_beta   90.00
_cell.angle_gamma   90.00
#
_symmetry.space_group_name_H-M   'P 1'
#
loop_
_entity.id
_entity.type
_entity.pdbx_description
1 polymer ?
#
loop_
_entity_poly.entity_id
_entity_poly.type
_entity_poly.pdbx_seq_one_letter_code
_entity_poly.pdbx_strand_id
1 'polypeptide(L)'
;MKTELLKKIPALILLLTCTQHISAEKITFSANSLSGTIGSKSDSTTMEGDAYVLTESMEISADSISMSGKDFRYIEASGSIKGKNMESELEFTCGKLHYDRETKIAKLSEDVTLIDQKNDVNAKAQLIEYNQNTDIAIIQIGIELTQKDNVCKGAYAVYRKAEQKLELSGNAQIKQGDDTFRAQEITLDLDSQEIILDGRVKGSVTDERKSSKDENPSEEPENGSPDREDKPEPPEKKADE
;
A
#
# COMPACT_ATOMS: atom_id res chain seq x y z
N MET A 1 -53.61 14.49 65.59
CA MET A 1 -52.39 15.24 65.83
C MET A 1 -51.20 14.32 65.61
N LYS A 2 -50.59 14.34 64.49
CA LYS A 2 -49.23 13.86 64.29
C LYS A 2 -48.72 14.58 62.98
N THR A 3 -47.84 15.48 63.17
CA THR A 3 -47.14 16.29 62.17
C THR A 3 -46.06 15.43 61.51
N GLU A 4 -46.21 15.19 60.23
CA GLU A 4 -45.20 14.56 59.44
C GLU A 4 -44.20 15.62 58.95
N LEU A 5 -42.97 15.47 59.38
CA LEU A 5 -41.82 16.33 59.11
C LEU A 5 -41.21 15.91 57.71
N LEU A 6 -41.51 16.68 56.70
CA LEU A 6 -40.99 16.44 55.36
C LEU A 6 -39.52 16.91 55.30
N LYS A 7 -38.57 15.97 55.33
CA LYS A 7 -37.14 16.21 55.18
C LYS A 7 -36.84 16.61 53.73
N LYS A 8 -36.48 17.87 53.53
CA LYS A 8 -35.89 18.38 52.28
C LYS A 8 -34.46 17.84 52.17
N ILE A 9 -34.24 16.97 51.17
CA ILE A 9 -32.91 16.55 50.76
C ILE A 9 -32.41 17.58 49.75
N PRO A 10 -31.29 18.29 49.94
CA PRO A 10 -30.72 19.14 48.91
C PRO A 10 -30.08 18.23 47.85
N ALA A 11 -30.56 18.34 46.60
CA ALA A 11 -29.92 17.71 45.46
C ALA A 11 -28.57 18.38 45.25
N LEU A 12 -27.50 17.69 45.64
CA LEU A 12 -26.13 18.06 45.32
C LEU A 12 -25.91 17.71 43.85
N ILE A 13 -26.05 18.70 42.96
CA ILE A 13 -25.67 18.58 41.55
C ILE A 13 -24.15 18.52 41.53
N LEU A 14 -23.61 17.32 41.40
CA LEU A 14 -22.20 17.06 41.12
C LEU A 14 -21.92 17.48 39.66
N LEU A 15 -21.47 18.72 39.49
CA LEU A 15 -20.99 19.23 38.17
C LEU A 15 -19.68 18.52 37.88
N LEU A 16 -19.74 17.42 37.10
CA LEU A 16 -18.58 16.71 36.60
C LEU A 16 -17.97 17.60 35.47
N THR A 17 -17.08 18.50 35.86
CA THR A 17 -16.27 19.25 34.90
C THR A 17 -15.30 18.26 34.27
N CYS A 18 -15.64 17.81 33.04
CA CYS A 18 -14.72 17.10 32.19
C CYS A 18 -13.65 18.10 31.75
N THR A 19 -12.55 18.16 32.50
CA THR A 19 -11.34 18.90 32.06
C THR A 19 -10.76 18.10 30.91
N GLN A 20 -11.05 18.55 29.68
CA GLN A 20 -10.30 18.11 28.52
C GLN A 20 -8.87 18.61 28.72
N HIS A 21 -7.96 17.72 29.02
CA HIS A 21 -6.53 17.98 28.94
C HIS A 21 -6.20 18.18 27.47
N ILE A 22 -6.15 19.43 27.04
CA ILE A 22 -5.51 19.79 25.76
C ILE A 22 -4.02 19.61 26.02
N SER A 23 -3.52 18.42 25.71
CA SER A 23 -2.08 18.17 25.66
C SER A 23 -1.56 18.85 24.40
N ALA A 24 -0.63 19.79 24.54
CA ALA A 24 0.07 20.37 23.41
C ALA A 24 0.99 19.28 22.83
N GLU A 25 0.80 18.92 21.57
CA GLU A 25 1.66 17.98 20.87
C GLU A 25 3.08 18.52 20.80
N LYS A 26 4.07 17.72 21.21
CA LYS A 26 5.48 18.08 21.15
C LYS A 26 6.02 17.77 19.75
N ILE A 27 6.59 18.80 19.07
CA ILE A 27 7.35 18.64 17.84
C ILE A 27 8.84 18.71 18.18
N THR A 28 9.60 17.73 17.75
CA THR A 28 11.07 17.71 17.84
C THR A 28 11.64 17.81 16.43
N PHE A 29 12.69 18.61 16.24
CA PHE A 29 13.32 18.78 14.94
C PHE A 29 14.82 18.97 15.04
N SER A 30 15.52 18.68 13.94
CA SER A 30 16.93 19.00 13.75
C SER A 30 17.22 19.27 12.27
N ALA A 31 18.25 20.05 11.97
CA ALA A 31 18.73 20.33 10.62
C ALA A 31 20.11 20.97 10.68
N ASN A 32 20.81 21.07 9.52
CA ASN A 32 22.08 21.80 9.42
C ASN A 32 21.85 23.32 9.48
N SER A 33 20.75 23.81 8.93
CA SER A 33 20.34 25.22 9.04
C SER A 33 18.85 25.36 9.28
N LEU A 34 18.47 26.43 9.96
CA LEU A 34 17.09 26.76 10.26
C LEU A 34 16.88 28.25 10.02
N SER A 35 15.85 28.58 9.26
CA SER A 35 15.40 29.93 9.00
C SER A 35 13.91 30.07 9.29
N GLY A 36 13.48 31.27 9.71
CA GLY A 36 12.07 31.52 10.01
C GLY A 36 11.87 32.13 11.38
N THR A 37 10.64 32.19 11.82
CA THR A 37 10.24 32.72 13.12
C THR A 37 9.76 31.57 14.00
N ILE A 38 10.35 31.37 15.17
CA ILE A 38 9.96 30.36 16.15
C ILE A 38 9.27 31.01 17.33
N GLY A 39 8.08 30.54 17.66
CA GLY A 39 7.34 31.02 18.83
C GLY A 39 5.83 31.08 18.60
N SER A 40 5.06 31.46 19.63
CA SER A 40 3.59 31.39 19.67
C SER A 40 2.84 32.26 18.63
N LYS A 41 3.56 32.98 17.78
CA LYS A 41 3.02 33.77 16.66
C LYS A 41 3.74 33.47 15.35
N SER A 42 4.56 32.45 15.32
CA SER A 42 5.33 32.11 14.14
C SER A 42 4.48 31.33 13.15
N ASP A 43 4.49 31.81 11.95
CA ASP A 43 3.69 31.23 10.88
C ASP A 43 4.53 30.35 9.94
N SER A 44 5.87 30.36 10.03
CA SER A 44 6.71 29.57 9.12
C SER A 44 8.14 29.36 9.65
N THR A 45 8.63 28.14 9.46
CA THR A 45 10.02 27.73 9.72
C THR A 45 10.47 26.78 8.63
N THR A 46 11.67 27.00 8.08
CA THR A 46 12.30 26.12 7.08
C THR A 46 13.61 25.57 7.63
N MET A 47 13.79 24.29 7.49
CA MET A 47 14.96 23.50 7.86
C MET A 47 15.61 22.94 6.62
N GLU A 48 16.93 23.09 6.48
CA GLU A 48 17.68 22.63 5.31
C GLU A 48 18.91 21.82 5.72
N GLY A 49 19.16 20.76 4.94
CA GLY A 49 20.26 19.82 5.12
C GLY A 49 20.04 18.88 6.29
N ASP A 50 19.91 17.59 6.00
CA ASP A 50 19.62 16.53 6.96
C ASP A 50 18.44 16.90 7.89
N ALA A 51 17.41 17.50 7.29
CA ALA A 51 16.25 17.96 8.03
C ALA A 51 15.46 16.79 8.60
N TYR A 52 15.09 16.89 9.87
CA TYR A 52 14.36 15.87 10.59
C TYR A 52 13.27 16.48 11.45
N VAL A 53 12.08 15.89 11.43
CA VAL A 53 10.93 16.27 12.24
C VAL A 53 10.27 15.03 12.82
N LEU A 54 9.99 15.08 14.13
CA LEU A 54 9.24 14.08 14.85
C LEU A 54 8.04 14.74 15.55
N THR A 55 6.85 14.24 15.25
CA THR A 55 5.58 14.53 15.94
C THR A 55 5.09 13.28 16.70
N GLU A 56 3.92 13.33 17.34
CA GLU A 56 3.34 12.14 17.97
C GLU A 56 3.00 11.05 16.95
N SER A 57 2.57 11.44 15.74
CA SER A 57 2.07 10.49 14.73
C SER A 57 2.99 10.27 13.54
N MET A 58 4.01 11.11 13.34
CA MET A 58 4.83 11.10 12.13
C MET A 58 6.30 11.39 12.41
N GLU A 59 7.18 10.58 11.84
CA GLU A 59 8.62 10.80 11.73
C GLU A 59 8.96 11.09 10.26
N ILE A 60 9.72 12.15 9.99
CA ILE A 60 10.08 12.58 8.64
C ILE A 60 11.54 13.01 8.60
N SER A 61 12.29 12.51 7.62
CA SER A 61 13.60 13.02 7.24
C SER A 61 13.62 13.41 5.76
N ALA A 62 14.31 14.50 5.42
CA ALA A 62 14.35 15.04 4.05
C ALA A 62 15.55 15.98 3.85
N ASP A 63 15.80 16.38 2.61
CA ASP A 63 16.79 17.42 2.31
C ASP A 63 16.32 18.78 2.82
N SER A 64 15.01 19.07 2.72
CA SER A 64 14.39 20.29 3.24
C SER A 64 13.02 19.99 3.83
N ILE A 65 12.70 20.58 4.98
CA ILE A 65 11.38 20.51 5.63
C ILE A 65 10.96 21.94 6.01
N SER A 66 9.74 22.32 5.65
CA SER A 66 9.10 23.53 6.13
C SER A 66 7.88 23.23 6.98
N MET A 67 7.70 23.99 8.04
CA MET A 67 6.50 23.94 8.88
C MET A 67 5.83 25.28 8.84
N SER A 68 4.50 25.31 8.64
CA SER A 68 3.75 26.55 8.49
C SER A 68 2.33 26.46 9.05
N GLY A 69 1.66 27.61 9.09
CA GLY A 69 0.31 27.73 9.61
C GLY A 69 0.25 27.75 11.14
N LYS A 70 -0.94 28.04 11.66
CA LYS A 70 -1.18 28.09 13.10
C LYS A 70 -0.75 26.79 13.77
N ASP A 71 0.05 26.87 14.81
CA ASP A 71 0.59 25.75 15.58
C ASP A 71 1.34 24.71 14.70
N PHE A 72 2.00 25.21 13.61
CA PHE A 72 2.69 24.38 12.62
C PHE A 72 1.79 23.27 12.03
N ARG A 73 0.57 23.64 11.65
CA ARG A 73 -0.41 22.73 11.07
C ARG A 73 0.12 21.98 9.86
N TYR A 74 0.84 22.68 8.97
CA TYR A 74 1.33 22.10 7.73
C TYR A 74 2.81 21.77 7.83
N ILE A 75 3.16 20.54 7.42
CA ILE A 75 4.53 20.09 7.22
C ILE A 75 4.69 19.78 5.73
N GLU A 76 5.64 20.45 5.09
CA GLU A 76 6.02 20.20 3.71
C GLU A 76 7.47 19.75 3.68
N ALA A 77 7.77 18.70 2.93
CA ALA A 77 9.12 18.21 2.77
C ALA A 77 9.45 17.97 1.30
N SER A 78 10.72 18.11 0.96
CA SER A 78 11.24 17.87 -0.39
C SER A 78 12.65 17.29 -0.37
N GLY A 79 12.91 16.43 -1.36
CA GLY A 79 14.18 15.76 -1.59
C GLY A 79 14.44 14.59 -0.64
N SER A 80 14.69 13.41 -1.19
CA SER A 80 15.12 12.18 -0.49
C SER A 80 14.30 11.84 0.77
N ILE A 81 12.97 12.05 0.70
CA ILE A 81 12.11 11.92 1.86
C ILE A 81 12.01 10.46 2.30
N LYS A 82 12.17 10.24 3.59
CA LYS A 82 11.80 9.01 4.30
C LYS A 82 10.91 9.38 5.46
N GLY A 83 9.81 8.66 5.61
CA GLY A 83 8.89 8.91 6.70
C GLY A 83 8.28 7.63 7.24
N LYS A 84 7.79 7.75 8.48
CA LYS A 84 7.10 6.68 9.18
C LYS A 84 5.90 7.25 9.91
N ASN A 85 4.74 6.62 9.73
CA ASN A 85 3.59 6.84 10.59
C ASN A 85 3.71 5.95 11.82
N MET A 86 3.74 6.56 13.01
CA MET A 86 3.98 5.85 14.27
C MET A 86 2.75 5.09 14.75
N GLU A 87 1.54 5.50 14.35
CA GLU A 87 0.29 4.87 14.77
C GLU A 87 -0.07 3.66 13.90
N SER A 88 0.07 3.81 12.58
CA SER A 88 -0.30 2.78 11.60
C SER A 88 0.87 1.91 11.15
N GLU A 89 2.09 2.19 11.60
CA GLU A 89 3.32 1.48 11.24
C GLU A 89 3.61 1.44 9.73
N LEU A 90 3.09 2.47 9.01
CA LEU A 90 3.38 2.66 7.59
C LEU A 90 4.71 3.39 7.41
N GLU A 91 5.56 2.87 6.55
CA GLU A 91 6.79 3.53 6.11
C GLU A 91 6.63 4.01 4.67
N PHE A 92 7.28 5.13 4.32
CA PHE A 92 7.23 5.65 2.97
C PHE A 92 8.51 6.35 2.54
N THR A 93 8.71 6.39 1.23
CA THR A 93 9.71 7.24 0.56
C THR A 93 9.04 8.00 -0.58
N CYS A 94 9.46 9.22 -0.84
CA CYS A 94 8.95 10.05 -1.95
C CYS A 94 9.87 11.23 -2.24
N GLY A 95 9.59 11.98 -3.32
CA GLY A 95 10.28 13.23 -3.61
C GLY A 95 9.65 14.45 -2.93
N LYS A 96 8.33 14.42 -2.70
CA LYS A 96 7.58 15.51 -2.05
C LYS A 96 6.53 14.98 -1.09
N LEU A 97 6.40 15.65 0.06
CA LEU A 97 5.38 15.40 1.08
C LEU A 97 4.67 16.71 1.41
N HIS A 98 3.35 16.64 1.53
CA HIS A 98 2.52 17.64 2.21
C HIS A 98 1.67 16.91 3.26
N TYR A 99 1.81 17.32 4.53
CA TYR A 99 1.07 16.72 5.66
C TYR A 99 0.32 17.80 6.42
N ASP A 100 -1.00 17.63 6.52
CA ASP A 100 -1.87 18.45 7.37
C ASP A 100 -2.10 17.73 8.70
N ARG A 101 -1.49 18.23 9.77
CA ARG A 101 -1.55 17.65 11.11
C ARG A 101 -2.96 17.71 11.73
N GLU A 102 -3.79 18.69 11.32
CA GLU A 102 -5.16 18.81 11.83
C GLU A 102 -6.10 17.77 11.20
N THR A 103 -6.04 17.59 9.89
CA THR A 103 -6.86 16.62 9.17
C THR A 103 -6.25 15.22 9.15
N LYS A 104 -4.96 15.09 9.55
CA LYS A 104 -4.19 13.84 9.51
C LYS A 104 -4.10 13.24 8.09
N ILE A 105 -4.04 14.11 7.07
CA ILE A 105 -3.89 13.72 5.67
C ILE A 105 -2.47 13.99 5.19
N ALA A 106 -1.81 12.94 4.71
CA ALA A 106 -0.51 13.01 4.06
C ALA A 106 -0.66 12.81 2.55
N LYS A 107 -0.09 13.72 1.74
CA LYS A 107 0.03 13.61 0.28
C LYS A 107 1.48 13.42 -0.08
N LEU A 108 1.77 12.27 -0.68
CA LEU A 108 3.09 11.84 -1.12
C LEU A 108 3.12 11.89 -2.65
N SER A 109 4.15 12.47 -3.22
CA SER A 109 4.32 12.53 -4.68
C SER A 109 5.78 12.40 -5.09
N GLU A 110 5.99 12.08 -6.38
CA GLU A 110 7.28 11.82 -6.99
C GLU A 110 7.92 10.52 -6.49
N ASP A 111 7.76 9.45 -7.29
CA ASP A 111 8.31 8.11 -7.06
C ASP A 111 8.02 7.57 -5.64
N VAL A 112 6.74 7.56 -5.31
CA VAL A 112 6.29 7.14 -3.98
C VAL A 112 6.41 5.62 -3.82
N THR A 113 6.99 5.20 -2.71
CA THR A 113 6.88 3.85 -2.17
C THR A 113 6.24 3.91 -0.80
N LEU A 114 5.20 3.12 -0.58
CA LEU A 114 4.50 2.96 0.70
C LEU A 114 4.59 1.49 1.12
N ILE A 115 5.02 1.24 2.35
CA ILE A 115 5.22 -0.10 2.90
C ILE A 115 4.35 -0.23 4.15
N ASP A 116 3.47 -1.23 4.15
CA ASP A 116 2.74 -1.71 5.32
C ASP A 116 3.32 -3.07 5.74
N GLN A 117 4.25 -3.04 6.66
CA GLN A 117 4.94 -4.26 7.13
C GLN A 117 3.98 -5.23 7.80
N LYS A 118 2.96 -4.73 8.49
CA LYS A 118 1.99 -5.55 9.21
C LYS A 118 1.15 -6.42 8.27
N ASN A 119 0.79 -5.88 7.10
CA ASN A 119 -0.07 -6.55 6.13
C ASN A 119 0.70 -7.08 4.91
N ASP A 120 2.04 -6.99 4.92
CA ASP A 120 2.94 -7.39 3.82
C ASP A 120 2.57 -6.69 2.49
N VAL A 121 2.20 -5.40 2.57
CA VAL A 121 1.84 -4.60 1.40
C VAL A 121 2.97 -3.65 1.05
N ASN A 122 3.37 -3.66 -0.23
CA ASN A 122 4.29 -2.69 -0.80
C ASN A 122 3.62 -2.06 -2.02
N ALA A 123 3.38 -0.74 -1.97
CA ALA A 123 2.76 0.01 -3.04
C ALA A 123 3.73 1.05 -3.63
N LYS A 124 3.81 1.09 -4.96
CA LYS A 124 4.54 2.12 -5.71
C LYS A 124 3.56 2.88 -6.58
N ALA A 125 3.73 4.19 -6.66
CA ALA A 125 2.90 5.07 -7.50
C ALA A 125 3.55 6.46 -7.66
N GLN A 126 2.97 7.32 -8.50
CA GLN A 126 3.40 8.72 -8.59
C GLN A 126 2.73 9.61 -7.53
N LEU A 127 1.57 9.21 -7.02
CA LEU A 127 0.81 9.96 -6.02
C LEU A 127 0.11 8.99 -5.07
N ILE A 128 0.29 9.21 -3.76
CA ILE A 128 -0.45 8.53 -2.70
C ILE A 128 -0.98 9.58 -1.71
N GLU A 129 -2.28 9.56 -1.46
CA GLU A 129 -2.90 10.32 -0.38
C GLU A 129 -3.35 9.35 0.71
N TYR A 130 -2.82 9.51 1.93
CA TYR A 130 -3.16 8.66 3.06
C TYR A 130 -3.85 9.48 4.15
N ASN A 131 -5.02 9.01 4.57
CA ASN A 131 -5.78 9.58 5.68
C ASN A 131 -5.63 8.67 6.91
N GLN A 132 -4.90 9.14 7.92
CA GLN A 132 -4.61 8.39 9.16
C GLN A 132 -5.86 8.13 10.00
N ASN A 133 -6.86 9.03 9.96
CA ASN A 133 -8.08 8.85 10.75
C ASN A 133 -8.96 7.71 10.24
N THR A 134 -8.87 7.39 8.96
CA THR A 134 -9.70 6.38 8.31
C THR A 134 -8.92 5.14 7.90
N ASP A 135 -7.60 5.17 7.98
CA ASP A 135 -6.69 4.14 7.47
C ASP A 135 -6.91 3.82 5.98
N ILE A 136 -7.19 4.87 5.19
CA ILE A 136 -7.41 4.74 3.74
C ILE A 136 -6.28 5.43 2.97
N ALA A 137 -5.69 4.69 2.02
CA ALA A 137 -4.77 5.23 1.03
C ALA A 137 -5.43 5.26 -0.35
N ILE A 138 -5.39 6.43 -1.00
CA ILE A 138 -5.76 6.61 -2.42
C ILE A 138 -4.46 6.64 -3.21
N ILE A 139 -4.29 5.68 -4.13
CA ILE A 139 -3.06 5.44 -4.89
C ILE A 139 -3.35 5.73 -6.36
N GLN A 140 -2.50 6.53 -7.00
CA GLN A 140 -2.78 7.02 -8.34
C GLN A 140 -1.50 7.05 -9.21
N ILE A 141 -1.70 6.77 -10.48
CA ILE A 141 -0.72 6.90 -11.55
C ILE A 141 0.44 5.90 -11.42
N GLY A 142 0.46 4.91 -12.32
CA GLY A 142 1.54 3.94 -12.42
C GLY A 142 1.60 2.98 -11.24
N ILE A 143 0.43 2.52 -10.77
CA ILE A 143 0.33 1.67 -9.59
C ILE A 143 0.97 0.32 -9.83
N GLU A 144 1.85 -0.07 -8.92
CA GLU A 144 2.30 -1.43 -8.70
C GLU A 144 2.20 -1.73 -7.21
N LEU A 145 1.28 -2.62 -6.82
CA LEU A 145 1.13 -3.05 -5.44
C LEU A 145 1.40 -4.54 -5.36
N THR A 146 2.27 -4.93 -4.44
CA THR A 146 2.58 -6.33 -4.15
C THR A 146 2.13 -6.70 -2.76
N GLN A 147 1.56 -7.91 -2.63
CA GLN A 147 1.20 -8.48 -1.35
C GLN A 147 1.19 -10.01 -1.48
N LYS A 148 2.03 -10.69 -0.71
CA LYS A 148 2.29 -12.14 -0.90
C LYS A 148 2.64 -12.44 -2.37
N ASP A 149 1.90 -13.33 -3.02
CA ASP A 149 2.10 -13.72 -4.43
C ASP A 149 1.31 -12.84 -5.42
N ASN A 150 0.60 -11.82 -4.92
CA ASN A 150 -0.18 -10.92 -5.74
C ASN A 150 0.66 -9.73 -6.24
N VAL A 151 0.53 -9.44 -7.54
CA VAL A 151 1.04 -8.22 -8.16
C VAL A 151 -0.13 -7.50 -8.83
N CYS A 152 -0.53 -6.37 -8.26
CA CYS A 152 -1.67 -5.58 -8.70
C CYS A 152 -1.20 -4.35 -9.46
N LYS A 153 -1.82 -4.04 -10.61
CA LYS A 153 -1.53 -2.86 -11.44
C LYS A 153 -2.82 -2.16 -11.84
N GLY A 154 -2.77 -0.83 -11.92
CA GLY A 154 -3.92 -0.02 -12.32
C GLY A 154 -3.55 1.45 -12.46
N ALA A 155 -4.55 2.28 -12.75
CA ALA A 155 -4.39 3.74 -12.78
C ALA A 155 -4.87 4.40 -11.49
N TYR A 156 -5.81 3.77 -10.79
CA TYR A 156 -6.39 4.24 -9.54
C TYR A 156 -6.64 3.05 -8.61
N ALA A 157 -6.30 3.20 -7.34
CA ALA A 157 -6.61 2.21 -6.32
C ALA A 157 -6.99 2.88 -5.00
N VAL A 158 -7.84 2.18 -4.24
CA VAL A 158 -8.18 2.50 -2.86
C VAL A 158 -7.76 1.33 -1.99
N TYR A 159 -6.79 1.56 -1.10
CA TYR A 159 -6.37 0.60 -0.10
C TYR A 159 -7.00 0.95 1.24
N ARG A 160 -7.87 0.09 1.74
CA ARG A 160 -8.50 0.17 3.06
C ARG A 160 -7.73 -0.73 4.02
N LYS A 161 -6.77 -0.14 4.73
CA LYS A 161 -5.84 -0.89 5.60
C LYS A 161 -6.59 -1.64 6.71
N ALA A 162 -7.52 -0.99 7.38
CA ALA A 162 -8.29 -1.60 8.48
C ALA A 162 -9.16 -2.80 8.02
N GLU A 163 -9.66 -2.75 6.78
CA GLU A 163 -10.47 -3.79 6.17
C GLU A 163 -9.64 -4.83 5.41
N GLN A 164 -8.33 -4.58 5.26
CA GLN A 164 -7.42 -5.35 4.40
C GLN A 164 -7.96 -5.53 2.96
N LYS A 165 -8.51 -4.46 2.40
CA LYS A 165 -9.18 -4.48 1.11
C LYS A 165 -8.53 -3.53 0.12
N LEU A 166 -8.33 -4.03 -1.11
CA LEU A 166 -7.81 -3.26 -2.23
C LEU A 166 -8.84 -3.22 -3.35
N GLU A 167 -9.20 -2.02 -3.79
CA GLU A 167 -10.07 -1.79 -4.94
C GLU A 167 -9.24 -1.12 -6.04
N LEU A 168 -9.16 -1.74 -7.23
CA LEU A 168 -8.37 -1.25 -8.38
C LEU A 168 -9.28 -0.94 -9.54
N SER A 169 -8.95 0.13 -10.28
CA SER A 169 -9.61 0.49 -11.52
C SER A 169 -8.65 1.12 -12.54
N GLY A 170 -9.14 1.33 -13.77
CA GLY A 170 -8.33 1.89 -14.85
C GLY A 170 -7.30 0.91 -15.41
N ASN A 171 -7.75 -0.04 -16.24
CA ASN A 171 -6.97 -1.17 -16.74
C ASN A 171 -6.43 -2.06 -15.61
N ALA A 172 -7.30 -2.36 -14.65
CA ALA A 172 -6.96 -3.16 -13.50
C ALA A 172 -6.46 -4.55 -13.92
N GLN A 173 -5.33 -4.96 -13.34
CA GLN A 173 -4.70 -6.25 -13.56
C GLN A 173 -4.24 -6.79 -12.22
N ILE A 174 -4.37 -8.11 -12.05
CA ILE A 174 -3.76 -8.84 -10.95
C ILE A 174 -3.09 -10.09 -11.49
N LYS A 175 -1.86 -10.33 -11.06
CA LYS A 175 -1.16 -11.58 -11.22
C LYS A 175 -1.08 -12.24 -9.84
N GLN A 176 -1.55 -13.50 -9.73
CA GLN A 176 -1.51 -14.31 -8.51
C GLN A 176 -0.78 -15.61 -8.84
N GLY A 177 0.46 -15.74 -8.39
CA GLY A 177 1.33 -16.84 -8.85
C GLY A 177 1.53 -16.77 -10.36
N ASP A 178 1.10 -17.81 -11.08
CA ASP A 178 1.13 -17.89 -12.54
C ASP A 178 -0.16 -17.42 -13.21
N ASP A 179 -1.22 -17.22 -12.44
CA ASP A 179 -2.52 -16.78 -12.92
C ASP A 179 -2.54 -15.26 -13.17
N THR A 180 -3.25 -14.86 -14.20
CA THR A 180 -3.36 -13.44 -14.55
C THR A 180 -4.82 -13.09 -14.86
N PHE A 181 -5.30 -11.98 -14.25
CA PHE A 181 -6.65 -11.50 -14.44
C PHE A 181 -6.63 -10.01 -14.81
N ARG A 182 -7.60 -9.61 -15.64
CA ARG A 182 -7.84 -8.22 -16.04
C ARG A 182 -9.33 -7.95 -16.02
N ALA A 183 -9.70 -6.74 -15.54
CA ALA A 183 -11.08 -6.29 -15.51
C ALA A 183 -11.13 -4.77 -15.57
N GLN A 184 -12.34 -4.19 -15.62
CA GLN A 184 -12.50 -2.75 -15.42
C GLN A 184 -12.25 -2.37 -13.96
N GLU A 185 -12.76 -3.22 -13.05
CA GLU A 185 -12.57 -3.10 -11.61
C GLU A 185 -12.16 -4.45 -11.02
N ILE A 186 -11.24 -4.44 -10.08
CA ILE A 186 -10.79 -5.61 -9.34
C ILE A 186 -10.84 -5.26 -7.86
N THR A 187 -11.53 -6.07 -7.08
CA THR A 187 -11.47 -6.04 -5.62
C THR A 187 -10.70 -7.26 -5.13
N LEU A 188 -9.67 -7.03 -4.32
CA LEU A 188 -8.88 -8.05 -3.66
C LEU A 188 -9.05 -7.92 -2.15
N ASP A 189 -9.50 -8.99 -1.51
CA ASP A 189 -9.40 -9.14 -0.07
C ASP A 189 -7.99 -9.68 0.25
N LEU A 190 -7.21 -8.90 0.98
CA LEU A 190 -5.80 -9.18 1.25
C LEU A 190 -5.60 -10.24 2.33
N ASP A 191 -6.62 -10.52 3.15
CA ASP A 191 -6.60 -11.56 4.17
C ASP A 191 -6.99 -12.91 3.59
N SER A 192 -8.18 -13.00 3.02
CA SER A 192 -8.72 -14.24 2.42
C SER A 192 -8.14 -14.57 1.05
N GLN A 193 -7.51 -13.61 0.36
CA GLN A 193 -7.02 -13.69 -1.02
C GLN A 193 -8.15 -13.88 -2.05
N GLU A 194 -9.38 -13.56 -1.69
CA GLU A 194 -10.52 -13.57 -2.60
C GLU A 194 -10.45 -12.42 -3.60
N ILE A 195 -10.67 -12.72 -4.88
CA ILE A 195 -10.64 -11.76 -5.98
C ILE A 195 -12.03 -11.66 -6.59
N ILE A 196 -12.56 -10.44 -6.67
CA ILE A 196 -13.79 -10.12 -7.39
C ILE A 196 -13.43 -9.29 -8.61
N LEU A 197 -13.87 -9.73 -9.79
CA LEU A 197 -13.59 -9.09 -11.07
C LEU A 197 -14.89 -8.57 -11.66
N ASP A 198 -14.95 -7.28 -12.01
CA ASP A 198 -16.10 -6.68 -12.65
C ASP A 198 -15.74 -5.93 -13.93
N GLY A 199 -16.57 -6.07 -14.96
CA GLY A 199 -16.48 -5.42 -16.25
C GLY A 199 -15.33 -5.90 -17.15
N ARG A 200 -15.67 -6.47 -18.31
CA ARG A 200 -14.74 -6.95 -19.37
C ARG A 200 -13.69 -7.91 -18.86
N VAL A 201 -14.09 -8.86 -18.05
CA VAL A 201 -13.18 -9.83 -17.40
C VAL A 201 -12.47 -10.67 -18.44
N LYS A 202 -11.14 -10.80 -18.28
CA LYS A 202 -10.25 -11.72 -19.01
C LYS A 202 -9.31 -12.33 -18.00
N GLY A 203 -9.01 -13.63 -18.16
CA GLY A 203 -8.09 -14.32 -17.29
C GLY A 203 -7.37 -15.45 -17.99
N SER A 204 -6.24 -15.85 -17.41
CA SER A 204 -5.50 -17.06 -17.75
C SER A 204 -5.17 -17.77 -16.45
N VAL A 205 -5.51 -19.04 -16.37
CA VAL A 205 -5.26 -19.88 -15.19
C VAL A 205 -4.37 -21.05 -15.62
N THR A 206 -3.33 -21.32 -14.86
CA THR A 206 -2.35 -22.37 -15.12
C THR A 206 -2.83 -23.67 -14.45
N ASP A 207 -3.05 -24.73 -15.24
CA ASP A 207 -3.39 -26.07 -14.72
C ASP A 207 -2.10 -26.88 -14.49
N GLU A 208 -1.66 -26.94 -13.24
CA GLU A 208 -0.45 -27.68 -12.85
C GLU A 208 -0.55 -29.19 -13.03
N ARG A 209 -1.76 -29.75 -13.27
CA ARG A 209 -1.96 -31.20 -13.44
C ARG A 209 -1.35 -31.79 -14.71
N LYS A 210 -0.88 -30.99 -15.64
CA LYS A 210 -0.26 -31.45 -16.89
C LYS A 210 1.27 -31.58 -16.85
N SER A 211 1.95 -30.99 -15.88
CA SER A 211 3.41 -31.06 -15.79
C SER A 211 3.96 -32.32 -15.15
N SER A 212 3.13 -33.16 -14.52
CA SER A 212 3.57 -34.39 -13.84
C SER A 212 3.39 -35.70 -14.65
N LYS A 213 3.12 -35.61 -15.97
CA LYS A 213 2.86 -36.79 -16.80
C LYS A 213 3.94 -37.15 -17.83
N ASP A 214 5.04 -36.41 -17.92
CA ASP A 214 6.10 -36.71 -18.90
C ASP A 214 7.43 -37.17 -18.28
N GLU A 215 7.39 -37.82 -17.12
CA GLU A 215 8.52 -38.64 -16.64
C GLU A 215 8.05 -40.09 -16.45
N ASN A 216 7.96 -40.81 -17.56
CA ASN A 216 7.99 -42.28 -17.52
C ASN A 216 9.30 -42.73 -18.15
N PRO A 217 10.21 -43.38 -17.42
CA PRO A 217 11.41 -43.96 -17.99
C PRO A 217 11.01 -45.15 -18.89
N SER A 218 11.43 -45.08 -20.15
CA SER A 218 11.37 -46.18 -21.08
C SER A 218 12.11 -47.41 -20.53
N GLU A 219 11.38 -48.46 -20.20
CA GLU A 219 11.92 -49.80 -20.08
C GLU A 219 12.24 -50.32 -21.48
N GLU A 220 13.52 -50.62 -21.72
CA GLU A 220 14.00 -51.47 -22.78
C GLU A 220 13.44 -52.86 -22.65
N PRO A 221 13.07 -53.55 -23.76
CA PRO A 221 13.15 -55.00 -23.80
C PRO A 221 14.33 -55.41 -24.67
N GLU A 222 15.17 -56.22 -24.06
CA GLU A 222 16.24 -57.01 -24.65
C GLU A 222 15.71 -58.05 -25.65
N ASN A 223 16.46 -58.16 -26.77
CA ASN A 223 16.94 -59.36 -27.41
C ASN A 223 16.03 -60.23 -28.29
N GLY A 224 16.46 -60.42 -29.52
CA GLY A 224 16.05 -61.51 -30.41
C GLY A 224 16.31 -61.25 -31.90
N SER A 225 17.56 -61.38 -32.35
CA SER A 225 17.93 -61.69 -33.75
C SER A 225 17.72 -63.21 -34.03
N PRO A 226 17.74 -63.70 -35.24
CA PRO A 226 18.11 -63.18 -36.54
C PRO A 226 17.27 -63.69 -37.74
N ASP A 227 17.59 -63.21 -38.90
CA ASP A 227 17.75 -63.89 -40.18
C ASP A 227 16.92 -63.48 -41.43
N ARG A 228 17.65 -62.96 -42.40
CA ARG A 228 17.66 -63.20 -43.85
C ARG A 228 16.70 -62.52 -44.81
N GLU A 229 17.43 -61.76 -45.67
CA GLU A 229 17.31 -61.78 -47.17
C GLU A 229 15.99 -61.38 -47.82
N ASP A 230 15.95 -60.24 -48.52
CA ASP A 230 16.25 -60.19 -49.97
C ASP A 230 16.05 -58.74 -50.52
N LYS A 231 17.00 -58.34 -51.35
CA LYS A 231 16.97 -57.11 -52.14
C LYS A 231 16.28 -57.41 -53.48
N PRO A 232 15.62 -56.57 -54.22
CA PRO A 232 16.31 -55.61 -55.10
C PRO A 232 15.67 -54.25 -55.29
N GLU A 233 16.56 -53.39 -55.76
CA GLU A 233 16.46 -52.00 -56.20
C GLU A 233 15.72 -51.84 -57.55
N PRO A 234 15.73 -50.63 -58.15
CA PRO A 234 14.57 -49.73 -58.40
C PRO A 234 14.19 -49.61 -59.89
N PRO A 235 13.39 -48.72 -60.33
CA PRO A 235 13.89 -47.69 -61.25
C PRO A 235 13.26 -46.28 -61.11
N GLU A 236 14.10 -45.42 -61.57
CA GLU A 236 14.09 -43.98 -61.87
C GLU A 236 13.02 -43.47 -62.84
N LYS A 237 12.87 -42.15 -62.76
CA LYS A 237 12.55 -41.17 -63.82
C LYS A 237 11.07 -40.90 -64.08
N LYS A 238 10.63 -39.66 -64.29
CA LYS A 238 11.02 -38.37 -64.89
C LYS A 238 9.94 -37.38 -64.47
N ALA A 239 10.19 -36.11 -64.10
CA ALA A 239 10.33 -34.88 -64.86
C ALA A 239 9.16 -34.52 -65.83
N ASP A 240 8.84 -33.23 -65.76
CA ASP A 240 8.06 -32.36 -66.66
C ASP A 240 6.56 -32.23 -66.23
N GLU A 241 6.10 -31.00 -65.93
CA GLU A 241 6.13 -29.67 -66.53
C GLU A 241 5.93 -28.56 -65.45
#